data_c2f109d35bc64e9c20d3ce4e52b5731c
#
_entry.id   c2f109d35bc64e9c20d3ce4e52b5731c
#
_cell.length_a   1.000
_cell.length_b   1.000
_cell.length_c   1.000
_cell.angle_alpha   90.00
_cell.angle_beta   90.00
_cell.angle_gamma   90.00
#
_symmetry.space_group_name_H-M   'P 1'
#
loop_
_entity.id
_entity.type
_entity.pdbx_description
1 polymer ?
#
loop_
_entity_poly.entity_id
_entity_poly.type
_entity_poly.pdbx_seq_one_letter_code
_entity_poly.pdbx_strand_id
1 'polypeptide(L)'
;MLVDTNLLIYATFADAPEHERAREWLEGRLADDESTIALCWPVVYAFVRLITSRRVFGPHAISVGDGWAVAAAYLEQPAVRLVTAAAGHPAIAAELAATPGLRSDDVPDVEIAALAVEHGLVLASRDHGFRRFSRLRVVDPLTAAAA
;
A
#
# COMPACT_ATOMS: atom_id res chain seq x y z
N MET A 1 5.13 8.87 3.22
CA MET A 1 4.65 8.23 1.97
C MET A 1 3.51 7.27 2.28
N LEU A 2 2.59 7.06 1.34
CA LEU A 2 1.56 6.02 1.44
C LEU A 2 2.15 4.70 0.95
N VAL A 3 1.95 3.62 1.73
CA VAL A 3 2.50 2.29 1.40
C VAL A 3 1.40 1.42 0.82
N ASP A 4 1.67 0.82 -0.34
CA ASP A 4 0.75 -0.09 -1.00
C ASP A 4 0.76 -1.49 -0.37
N THR A 5 -0.32 -2.21 -0.55
CA THR A 5 -0.57 -3.57 -0.05
C THR A 5 0.54 -4.55 -0.43
N ASN A 6 1.07 -4.47 -1.66
CA ASN A 6 2.09 -5.40 -2.14
C ASN A 6 3.38 -5.32 -1.31
N LEU A 7 3.79 -4.12 -0.89
CA LEU A 7 4.99 -3.94 -0.06
C LEU A 7 4.79 -4.49 1.36
N LEU A 8 3.59 -4.33 1.95
CA LEU A 8 3.26 -4.93 3.23
C LEU A 8 3.30 -6.46 3.16
N ILE A 9 2.74 -7.03 2.09
CA ILE A 9 2.77 -8.48 1.85
C ILE A 9 4.22 -8.97 1.74
N TYR A 10 5.04 -8.34 0.91
CA TYR A 10 6.44 -8.75 0.74
C TYR A 10 7.22 -8.62 2.05
N ALA A 11 7.03 -7.57 2.81
CA ALA A 11 7.70 -7.40 4.11
C ALA A 11 7.27 -8.44 5.17
N THR A 12 6.04 -8.96 5.06
CA THR A 12 5.46 -9.87 6.06
C THR A 12 5.77 -11.34 5.77
N PHE A 13 5.81 -11.75 4.49
CA PHE A 13 5.89 -13.16 4.12
C PHE A 13 7.27 -13.55 3.58
N ALA A 14 7.95 -14.42 4.33
CA ALA A 14 9.31 -14.87 4.05
C ALA A 14 9.48 -15.59 2.70
N ASP A 15 8.42 -16.20 2.18
CA ASP A 15 8.45 -16.91 0.90
C ASP A 15 8.36 -15.97 -0.33
N ALA A 16 8.09 -14.67 -0.12
CA ALA A 16 8.09 -13.72 -1.21
C ALA A 16 9.52 -13.46 -1.70
N PRO A 17 9.78 -13.48 -3.02
CA PRO A 17 11.13 -13.22 -3.57
C PRO A 17 11.71 -11.87 -3.15
N GLU A 18 10.87 -10.89 -2.88
CA GLU A 18 11.23 -9.55 -2.46
C GLU A 18 11.31 -9.35 -0.95
N HIS A 19 11.07 -10.41 -0.16
CA HIS A 19 10.87 -10.33 1.29
C HIS A 19 11.98 -9.54 2.00
N GLU A 20 13.22 -9.98 1.87
CA GLU A 20 14.34 -9.35 2.59
C GLU A 20 14.46 -7.86 2.28
N ARG A 21 14.35 -7.48 1.01
CA ARG A 21 14.46 -6.08 0.58
C ARG A 21 13.27 -5.24 1.06
N ALA A 22 12.07 -5.81 1.01
CA ALA A 22 10.86 -5.14 1.46
C ALA A 22 10.88 -4.97 2.98
N ARG A 23 11.32 -6.00 3.71
CA ARG A 23 11.44 -5.98 5.16
C ARG A 23 12.48 -4.95 5.61
N GLU A 24 13.69 -4.97 5.06
CA GLU A 24 14.74 -4.00 5.38
C GLU A 24 14.29 -2.56 5.09
N TRP A 25 13.65 -2.34 3.96
CA TRP A 25 13.14 -1.03 3.60
C TRP A 25 12.06 -0.56 4.59
N LEU A 26 11.09 -1.41 4.92
CA LEU A 26 9.98 -1.05 5.81
C LEU A 26 10.47 -0.85 7.25
N GLU A 27 11.31 -1.75 7.77
CA GLU A 27 11.92 -1.63 9.10
C GLU A 27 12.76 -0.35 9.21
N GLY A 28 13.55 -0.04 8.18
CA GLY A 28 14.33 1.20 8.15
C GLY A 28 13.45 2.45 8.21
N ARG A 29 12.28 2.42 7.55
CA ARG A 29 11.30 3.52 7.61
C ARG A 29 10.60 3.62 8.97
N LEU A 30 10.30 2.48 9.59
CA LEU A 30 9.65 2.44 10.90
C LEU A 30 10.60 2.88 12.02
N ALA A 31 11.90 2.67 11.85
CA ALA A 31 12.93 3.04 12.83
C ALA A 31 13.41 4.50 12.69
N ASP A 32 13.08 5.18 11.61
CA ASP A 32 13.49 6.56 11.33
C ASP A 32 12.47 7.54 11.92
N ASP A 33 12.86 8.24 12.97
CA ASP A 33 12.01 9.22 13.67
C ASP A 33 11.55 10.39 12.78
N GLU A 34 12.25 10.67 11.67
CA GLU A 34 11.87 11.70 10.70
C GLU A 34 10.96 11.16 9.60
N SER A 35 10.84 9.85 9.49
CA SER A 35 9.97 9.19 8.50
C SER A 35 8.54 9.05 9.01
N THR A 36 7.59 9.29 8.11
CA THR A 36 6.19 8.94 8.35
C THR A 36 5.69 8.02 7.24
N ILE A 37 5.24 6.85 7.66
CA ILE A 37 4.49 5.92 6.81
C ILE A 37 3.00 6.23 6.96
N ALA A 38 2.30 6.36 5.84
CA ALA A 38 0.85 6.42 5.81
C ALA A 38 0.29 5.07 5.35
N LEU A 39 -0.75 4.62 6.01
CA LEU A 39 -1.63 3.55 5.56
C LEU A 39 -3.03 4.13 5.35
N CYS A 40 -3.84 3.46 4.54
CA CYS A 40 -5.25 3.78 4.36
C CYS A 40 -6.10 2.52 4.47
N TRP A 41 -7.39 2.67 4.75
CA TRP A 41 -8.28 1.52 4.92
C TRP A 41 -8.32 0.60 3.71
N PRO A 42 -8.35 1.07 2.44
CA PRO A 42 -8.27 0.19 1.28
C PRO A 42 -7.06 -0.74 1.32
N VAL A 43 -5.88 -0.22 1.67
CA VAL A 43 -4.64 -1.01 1.79
C VAL A 43 -4.74 -2.02 2.93
N VAL A 44 -5.23 -1.60 4.11
CA VAL A 44 -5.36 -2.46 5.29
C VAL A 44 -6.32 -3.63 5.01
N TYR A 45 -7.51 -3.35 4.46
CA TYR A 45 -8.48 -4.39 4.12
C TYR A 45 -7.98 -5.31 3.01
N ALA A 46 -7.33 -4.76 1.98
CA ALA A 46 -6.74 -5.58 0.92
C ALA A 46 -5.64 -6.50 1.47
N PHE A 47 -4.79 -5.99 2.36
CA PHE A 47 -3.75 -6.77 3.03
C PHE A 47 -4.37 -7.95 3.79
N VAL A 48 -5.31 -7.71 4.70
CA VAL A 48 -5.98 -8.77 5.46
C VAL A 48 -6.66 -9.78 4.54
N ARG A 49 -7.42 -9.29 3.54
CA ARG A 49 -8.11 -10.15 2.58
C ARG A 49 -7.15 -11.07 1.82
N LEU A 50 -6.00 -10.57 1.40
CA LEU A 50 -5.05 -11.35 0.62
C LEU A 50 -4.33 -12.40 1.48
N ILE A 51 -3.81 -12.03 2.66
CA ILE A 51 -3.06 -12.95 3.51
C ILE A 51 -3.92 -14.05 4.15
N THR A 52 -5.23 -13.85 4.20
CA THR A 52 -6.19 -14.85 4.67
C THR A 52 -6.80 -15.67 3.53
N SER A 53 -6.46 -15.37 2.28
CA SER A 53 -7.00 -16.04 1.11
C SER A 53 -6.24 -17.32 0.78
N ARG A 54 -6.88 -18.47 0.93
CA ARG A 54 -6.32 -19.76 0.50
C ARG A 54 -6.06 -19.84 -1.01
N ARG A 55 -6.79 -19.05 -1.80
CA ARG A 55 -6.57 -18.97 -3.25
C ARG A 55 -5.21 -18.32 -3.57
N VAL A 56 -4.78 -17.35 -2.75
CA VAL A 56 -3.53 -16.59 -2.96
C VAL A 56 -2.36 -17.25 -2.24
N PHE A 57 -2.55 -17.61 -0.97
CA PHE A 57 -1.48 -18.11 -0.09
C PHE A 57 -1.55 -19.64 0.18
N GLY A 58 -2.53 -20.34 -0.39
CA GLY A 58 -2.64 -21.79 -0.25
C GLY A 58 -2.65 -22.22 1.22
N PRO A 59 -1.76 -23.16 1.62
CA PRO A 59 -1.66 -23.63 2.99
C PRO A 59 -1.07 -22.58 3.96
N HIS A 60 -0.43 -21.53 3.45
CA HIS A 60 0.15 -20.46 4.26
C HIS A 60 -0.86 -19.36 4.62
N ALA A 61 -2.10 -19.43 4.11
CA ALA A 61 -3.16 -18.50 4.49
C ALA A 61 -3.49 -18.64 5.97
N ILE A 62 -3.51 -17.52 6.67
CA ILE A 62 -3.83 -17.46 8.10
C ILE A 62 -5.31 -17.18 8.34
N SER A 63 -5.79 -17.28 9.59
CA SER A 63 -7.15 -16.90 9.93
C SER A 63 -7.40 -15.40 9.76
N VAL A 64 -8.65 -14.99 9.57
CA VAL A 64 -9.01 -13.56 9.49
C VAL A 64 -8.63 -12.83 10.77
N GLY A 65 -8.81 -13.46 11.93
CA GLY A 65 -8.42 -12.89 13.23
C GLY A 65 -6.91 -12.63 13.32
N ASP A 66 -6.09 -13.62 12.92
CA ASP A 66 -4.63 -13.47 12.91
C ASP A 66 -4.19 -12.42 11.89
N GLY A 67 -4.80 -12.41 10.71
CA GLY A 67 -4.53 -11.40 9.68
C GLY A 67 -4.84 -9.99 10.16
N TRP A 68 -5.91 -9.84 10.92
CA TRP A 68 -6.25 -8.55 11.52
C TRP A 68 -5.27 -8.15 12.62
N ALA A 69 -4.79 -9.10 13.44
CA ALA A 69 -3.76 -8.84 14.45
C ALA A 69 -2.45 -8.36 13.81
N VAL A 70 -2.04 -8.94 12.67
CA VAL A 70 -0.86 -8.47 11.92
C VAL A 70 -1.06 -7.04 11.41
N ALA A 71 -2.23 -6.73 10.83
CA ALA A 71 -2.54 -5.39 10.36
C ALA A 71 -2.56 -4.36 11.50
N ALA A 72 -3.14 -4.72 12.65
CA ALA A 72 -3.16 -3.88 13.85
C ALA A 72 -1.74 -3.57 14.34
N ALA A 73 -0.83 -4.55 14.33
CA ALA A 73 0.56 -4.35 14.72
C ALA A 73 1.29 -3.31 13.83
N TYR A 74 0.95 -3.22 12.54
CA TYR A 74 1.45 -2.13 11.69
C TYR A 74 0.83 -0.78 12.07
N LEU A 75 -0.48 -0.73 12.31
CA LEU A 75 -1.18 0.50 12.67
C LEU A 75 -0.75 1.09 14.02
N GLU A 76 -0.27 0.24 14.94
CA GLU A 76 0.22 0.63 16.27
C GLU A 76 1.66 1.16 16.25
N GLN A 77 2.39 1.06 15.13
CA GLN A 77 3.74 1.59 15.05
C GLN A 77 3.75 3.12 15.15
N PRO A 78 4.61 3.74 15.98
CA PRO A 78 4.66 5.20 16.15
C PRO A 78 4.89 5.98 14.86
N ALA A 79 5.65 5.43 13.92
CA ALA A 79 5.93 6.04 12.61
C ALA A 79 4.76 5.90 11.61
N VAL A 80 3.70 5.15 11.95
CA VAL A 80 2.56 4.90 11.07
C VAL A 80 1.39 5.81 11.41
N ARG A 81 0.82 6.44 10.38
CA ARG A 81 -0.44 7.18 10.49
C ARG A 81 -1.48 6.61 9.52
N LEU A 82 -2.72 6.58 9.94
CA LEU A 82 -3.85 6.25 9.06
C LEU A 82 -4.35 7.51 8.39
N VAL A 83 -4.46 7.50 7.06
CA VAL A 83 -5.08 8.58 6.27
C VAL A 83 -6.45 8.14 5.77
N THR A 84 -7.38 9.07 5.74
CA THR A 84 -8.77 8.87 5.31
C THR A 84 -9.18 9.95 4.33
N ALA A 85 -10.25 9.68 3.58
CA ALA A 85 -10.80 10.65 2.64
C ALA A 85 -11.23 11.93 3.37
N ALA A 86 -10.89 13.08 2.80
CA ALA A 86 -11.30 14.40 3.22
C ALA A 86 -12.27 15.02 2.22
N ALA A 87 -12.59 16.31 2.37
CA ALA A 87 -13.60 16.98 1.54
C ALA A 87 -13.24 17.05 0.04
N GLY A 88 -11.95 17.05 -0.29
CA GLY A 88 -11.47 17.08 -1.67
C GLY A 88 -11.53 15.74 -2.39
N HIS A 89 -11.68 14.65 -1.67
CA HIS A 89 -11.58 13.29 -2.20
C HIS A 89 -12.51 13.01 -3.40
N PRO A 90 -13.80 13.35 -3.38
CA PRO A 90 -14.69 13.03 -4.49
C PRO A 90 -14.26 13.68 -5.81
N ALA A 91 -13.77 14.91 -5.77
CA ALA A 91 -13.34 15.62 -6.96
C ALA A 91 -12.04 15.02 -7.53
N ILE A 92 -11.09 14.68 -6.66
CA ILE A 92 -9.83 14.04 -7.04
C ILE A 92 -10.09 12.64 -7.60
N ALA A 93 -10.93 11.85 -6.94
CA ALA A 93 -11.29 10.50 -7.40
C ALA A 93 -11.97 10.55 -8.78
N ALA A 94 -12.90 11.50 -9.00
CA ALA A 94 -13.57 11.68 -10.29
C ALA A 94 -12.57 12.04 -11.40
N GLU A 95 -11.61 12.91 -11.13
CA GLU A 95 -10.55 13.27 -12.06
C GLU A 95 -9.68 12.06 -12.42
N LEU A 96 -9.23 11.30 -11.44
CA LEU A 96 -8.39 10.12 -11.67
C LEU A 96 -9.16 9.00 -12.36
N ALA A 97 -10.45 8.83 -12.05
CA ALA A 97 -11.33 7.86 -12.70
C ALA A 97 -11.55 8.14 -14.20
N ALA A 98 -11.31 9.38 -14.65
CA ALA A 98 -11.35 9.74 -16.07
C ALA A 98 -10.10 9.30 -16.85
N THR A 99 -9.11 8.69 -16.21
CA THR A 99 -7.92 8.13 -16.89
C THR A 99 -8.34 7.08 -17.90
N PRO A 100 -7.91 7.19 -19.19
CA PRO A 100 -8.31 6.25 -20.21
C PRO A 100 -7.87 4.81 -19.92
N GLY A 101 -8.70 3.83 -20.28
CA GLY A 101 -8.38 2.42 -20.20
C GLY A 101 -8.58 1.77 -18.83
N LEU A 102 -9.12 2.49 -17.87
CA LEU A 102 -9.49 1.92 -16.57
C LEU A 102 -10.67 0.93 -16.71
N ARG A 103 -10.65 -0.10 -15.89
CA ARG A 103 -11.69 -1.15 -15.77
C ARG A 103 -12.17 -1.24 -14.33
N SER A 104 -13.20 -2.04 -14.10
CA SER A 104 -13.76 -2.27 -12.76
C SER A 104 -12.74 -2.69 -11.72
N ASP A 105 -11.76 -3.50 -12.14
CA ASP A 105 -10.71 -4.01 -11.25
C ASP A 105 -9.71 -2.91 -10.83
N ASP A 106 -9.70 -1.79 -11.54
CA ASP A 106 -8.82 -0.64 -11.26
C ASP A 106 -9.44 0.35 -10.25
N VAL A 107 -10.70 0.17 -9.85
CA VAL A 107 -11.40 1.08 -8.92
C VAL A 107 -10.68 1.20 -7.56
N PRO A 108 -10.18 0.10 -6.96
CA PRO A 108 -9.38 0.21 -5.73
C PRO A 108 -8.10 1.04 -5.91
N ASP A 109 -7.47 0.98 -7.09
CA ASP A 109 -6.28 1.78 -7.40
C ASP A 109 -6.62 3.27 -7.48
N VAL A 110 -7.80 3.61 -8.04
CA VAL A 110 -8.29 5.00 -8.06
C VAL A 110 -8.46 5.53 -6.65
N GLU A 111 -9.01 4.73 -5.73
CA GLU A 111 -9.20 5.13 -4.33
C GLU A 111 -7.86 5.39 -3.63
N ILE A 112 -6.90 4.47 -3.76
CA ILE A 112 -5.56 4.62 -3.16
C ILE A 112 -4.84 5.83 -3.77
N ALA A 113 -4.89 5.99 -5.09
CA ALA A 113 -4.28 7.12 -5.79
C ALA A 113 -4.90 8.45 -5.35
N ALA A 114 -6.22 8.52 -5.21
CA ALA A 114 -6.92 9.71 -4.76
C ALA A 114 -6.52 10.11 -3.33
N LEU A 115 -6.42 9.13 -2.41
CA LEU A 115 -5.93 9.38 -1.06
C LEU A 115 -4.49 9.91 -1.05
N ALA A 116 -3.59 9.31 -1.85
CA ALA A 116 -2.22 9.78 -1.95
C ALA A 116 -2.14 11.22 -2.48
N VAL A 117 -2.89 11.54 -3.54
CA VAL A 117 -2.94 12.88 -4.13
C VAL A 117 -3.53 13.90 -3.15
N GLU A 118 -4.64 13.57 -2.48
CA GLU A 118 -5.31 14.45 -1.53
C GLU A 118 -4.41 14.84 -0.35
N HIS A 119 -3.65 13.88 0.15
CA HIS A 119 -2.72 14.09 1.26
C HIS A 119 -1.32 14.53 0.84
N GLY A 120 -1.08 14.78 -0.46
CA GLY A 120 0.23 15.21 -0.98
C GLY A 120 1.33 14.15 -0.80
N LEU A 121 0.96 12.87 -0.73
CA LEU A 121 1.87 11.76 -0.46
C LEU A 121 2.43 11.17 -1.76
N VAL A 122 3.65 10.66 -1.66
CA VAL A 122 4.20 9.72 -2.64
C VAL A 122 3.65 8.33 -2.33
N LEU A 123 3.21 7.60 -3.35
CA LEU A 123 2.83 6.19 -3.22
C LEU A 123 4.07 5.32 -3.39
N ALA A 124 4.37 4.51 -2.40
CA ALA A 124 5.36 3.45 -2.48
C ALA A 124 4.66 2.16 -2.95
N SER A 125 4.98 1.70 -4.16
CA SER A 125 4.36 0.50 -4.76
C SER A 125 5.27 -0.10 -5.82
N ARG A 126 5.20 -1.42 -5.96
CA ARG A 126 5.77 -2.15 -7.11
C ARG A 126 4.79 -2.32 -8.27
N ASP A 127 3.55 -1.92 -8.09
CA ASP A 127 2.58 -1.96 -9.17
C ASP A 127 2.79 -0.77 -10.12
N HIS A 128 3.28 -1.08 -11.31
CA HIS A 128 3.50 -0.07 -12.34
C HIS A 128 2.18 0.49 -12.92
N GLY A 129 1.05 -0.15 -12.66
CA GLY A 129 -0.28 0.32 -13.04
C GLY A 129 -0.59 1.71 -12.49
N PHE A 130 -0.09 2.05 -11.31
CA PHE A 130 -0.29 3.36 -10.71
C PHE A 130 0.34 4.52 -11.49
N ARG A 131 1.34 4.27 -12.35
CA ARG A 131 2.00 5.31 -13.16
C ARG A 131 1.08 5.95 -14.21
N ARG A 132 -0.06 5.31 -14.51
CA ARG A 132 -1.10 5.87 -15.40
C ARG A 132 -1.79 7.13 -14.83
N PHE A 133 -1.77 7.31 -13.51
CA PHE A 133 -2.36 8.46 -12.84
C PHE A 133 -1.40 9.66 -12.84
N SER A 134 -1.61 10.61 -13.73
CA SER A 134 -0.65 11.71 -14.02
C SER A 134 -0.33 12.60 -12.81
N ARG A 135 -1.26 12.73 -11.84
CA ARG A 135 -1.06 13.53 -10.62
C ARG A 135 -0.37 12.77 -9.49
N LEU A 136 -0.30 11.44 -9.62
CA LEU A 136 0.26 10.58 -8.58
C LEU A 136 1.78 10.45 -8.74
N ARG A 137 2.51 10.71 -7.67
CA ARG A 137 3.93 10.38 -7.59
C ARG A 137 4.08 8.96 -7.05
N VAL A 138 4.71 8.09 -7.84
CA VAL A 138 4.93 6.67 -7.47
C VAL A 138 6.41 6.37 -7.41
N VAL A 139 6.83 5.65 -6.39
CA VAL A 139 8.19 5.10 -6.26
C VAL A 139 8.11 3.61 -6.03
N ASP A 140 9.01 2.85 -6.64
CA ASP A 140 9.28 1.46 -6.27
C ASP A 140 10.52 1.44 -5.36
N PRO A 141 10.34 1.26 -4.06
CA PRO A 141 11.47 1.33 -3.13
C PRO A 141 12.38 0.11 -3.19
N LEU A 142 11.97 -0.94 -3.92
CA LEU A 142 12.73 -2.18 -4.06
C LEU A 142 13.52 -2.24 -5.38
N THR A 143 13.42 -1.26 -6.26
CA THR A 143 14.37 -1.12 -7.35
C THR A 143 15.74 -0.79 -6.75
N ALA A 144 16.77 -1.52 -7.16
CA ALA A 144 18.14 -1.17 -6.79
C ALA A 144 18.35 0.31 -7.11
N ALA A 145 18.81 1.09 -6.12
CA ALA A 145 19.32 2.41 -6.41
C ALA A 145 20.34 2.23 -7.54
N ALA A 146 20.13 2.91 -8.65
CA ALA A 146 21.13 2.93 -9.71
C ALA A 146 22.44 3.36 -9.06
N ALA A 147 23.39 2.43 -9.08
CA ALA A 147 24.71 2.66 -8.52
C ALA A 147 25.39 3.81 -9.26
#